data_1a62cf9f26e3561d2f21df4b8ae0282d
#
_entry.id   1a62cf9f26e3561d2f21df4b8ae0282d
#
_cell.length_a   1.000
_cell.length_b   1.000
_cell.length_c   1.000
_cell.angle_alpha   90.00
_cell.angle_beta   90.00
_cell.angle_gamma   90.00
#
_symmetry.space_group_name_H-M   'P 1'
#
loop_
_entity.id
_entity.type
_entity.pdbx_description
1 polymer ?
#
loop_
_entity_poly.entity_id
_entity_poly.type
_entity_poly.pdbx_seq_one_letter_code
_entity_poly.pdbx_strand_id
1 'polypeptide(L)'
;MSEVMTQASLAIGGKLNQHSWADFVARLTHDCRGEGVNRHHTADAIFIVQAKRYTYGIDLDYGAELAICYEDSVYLSAKEFYEKCLDEVERKAIDTEAQGYHELPFLQLSEFEQRELMRGIRGVTVTGRAERWEYVSAHMTYDAAQAFIKRKGHDYRDGLRVYAEAQTYSWEYNTIKQAIMDGRLVLNGH
;
A
#
# COMPACT_ATOMS: atom_id res chain seq x y z
N MET A 1 34.90 -15.70 -18.52
CA MET A 1 33.68 -14.96 -18.13
C MET A 1 32.68 -16.01 -17.69
N SER A 2 32.50 -16.16 -16.37
CA SER A 2 31.63 -17.17 -15.80
C SER A 2 30.18 -16.66 -15.93
N GLU A 3 29.36 -17.35 -16.72
CA GLU A 3 27.90 -17.16 -16.68
C GLU A 3 27.45 -17.54 -15.28
N VAL A 4 27.17 -16.55 -14.45
CA VAL A 4 26.36 -16.73 -13.24
C VAL A 4 24.96 -17.07 -13.76
N MET A 5 24.68 -18.35 -13.94
CA MET A 5 23.33 -18.84 -14.14
C MET A 5 22.50 -18.37 -12.95
N THR A 6 21.64 -17.40 -13.19
CA THR A 6 20.66 -16.93 -12.22
C THR A 6 19.68 -18.11 -12.00
N GLN A 7 20.03 -19.00 -11.08
CA GLN A 7 19.21 -20.15 -10.76
C GLN A 7 17.89 -19.63 -10.17
N ALA A 8 16.78 -20.05 -10.78
CA ALA A 8 15.47 -19.56 -10.44
C ALA A 8 15.11 -20.00 -9.01
N SER A 9 15.07 -19.02 -8.10
CA SER A 9 14.65 -19.22 -6.71
C SER A 9 13.13 -19.44 -6.63
N LEU A 10 12.66 -20.16 -5.59
CA LEU A 10 11.23 -20.28 -5.28
C LEU A 10 10.58 -18.91 -5.04
N ALA A 11 11.33 -17.92 -4.56
CA ALA A 11 10.84 -16.54 -4.36
C ALA A 11 10.35 -15.87 -5.65
N ILE A 12 10.86 -16.28 -6.79
CA ILE A 12 10.50 -15.72 -8.12
C ILE A 12 9.73 -16.73 -9.00
N GLY A 13 9.25 -17.82 -8.42
CA GLY A 13 8.48 -18.83 -9.12
C GLY A 13 9.34 -19.89 -9.83
N GLY A 14 10.58 -20.08 -9.39
CA GLY A 14 11.45 -21.16 -9.86
C GLY A 14 10.91 -22.55 -9.50
N LYS A 15 11.36 -23.56 -10.23
CA LYS A 15 10.98 -24.96 -9.96
C LYS A 15 11.61 -25.43 -8.65
N LEU A 16 10.88 -26.28 -7.92
CA LEU A 16 11.37 -26.95 -6.73
C LEU A 16 12.43 -28.00 -7.12
N ASN A 17 13.64 -27.84 -6.56
CA ASN A 17 14.76 -28.77 -6.65
C ASN A 17 15.65 -28.61 -5.42
N GLN A 18 16.68 -29.42 -5.26
CA GLN A 18 17.58 -29.41 -4.08
C GLN A 18 18.20 -28.02 -3.84
N HIS A 19 18.59 -27.31 -4.91
CA HIS A 19 19.19 -26.00 -4.78
C HIS A 19 18.17 -24.93 -4.37
N SER A 20 17.01 -24.86 -5.05
CA SER A 20 15.97 -23.90 -4.71
C SER A 20 15.34 -24.17 -3.34
N TRP A 21 15.33 -25.43 -2.89
CA TRP A 21 14.95 -25.81 -1.53
C TRP A 21 15.96 -25.30 -0.50
N ALA A 22 17.25 -25.53 -0.71
CA ALA A 22 18.29 -25.03 0.19
C ALA A 22 18.30 -23.52 0.31
N ASP A 23 18.14 -22.81 -0.80
CA ASP A 23 17.98 -21.34 -0.85
C ASP A 23 16.74 -20.88 -0.06
N PHE A 24 15.60 -21.54 -0.22
CA PHE A 24 14.38 -21.25 0.54
C PHE A 24 14.58 -21.45 2.04
N VAL A 25 15.17 -22.59 2.47
CA VAL A 25 15.44 -22.85 3.89
C VAL A 25 16.38 -21.82 4.49
N ALA A 26 17.41 -21.40 3.74
CA ALA A 26 18.34 -20.39 4.19
C ALA A 26 17.63 -19.03 4.42
N ARG A 27 16.77 -18.59 3.50
CA ARG A 27 15.98 -17.37 3.66
C ARG A 27 14.98 -17.46 4.80
N LEU A 28 14.26 -18.56 4.90
CA LEU A 28 13.31 -18.80 5.99
C LEU A 28 14.02 -18.73 7.35
N THR A 29 15.21 -19.35 7.44
CA THR A 29 16.03 -19.31 8.67
C THR A 29 16.53 -17.89 8.96
N HIS A 30 16.97 -17.15 7.94
CA HIS A 30 17.36 -15.74 8.10
C HIS A 30 16.21 -14.90 8.65
N ASP A 31 15.02 -15.04 8.08
CA ASP A 31 13.86 -14.23 8.43
C ASP A 31 13.23 -14.61 9.79
N CYS A 32 13.36 -15.87 10.23
CA CYS A 32 12.69 -16.39 11.45
C CYS A 32 13.62 -16.65 12.63
N ARG A 33 14.94 -16.79 12.41
CA ARG A 33 15.94 -17.11 13.46
C ARG A 33 17.21 -16.26 13.35
N GLY A 34 17.42 -15.58 12.22
CA GLY A 34 18.59 -14.77 11.92
C GLY A 34 18.32 -13.26 12.07
N GLU A 35 19.16 -12.48 11.43
CA GLU A 35 19.10 -11.00 11.50
C GLU A 35 17.81 -10.41 10.93
N GLY A 36 17.10 -11.15 10.06
CA GLY A 36 15.82 -10.75 9.53
C GLY A 36 14.78 -10.46 10.61
N VAL A 37 14.79 -11.18 11.73
CA VAL A 37 13.91 -10.95 12.89
C VAL A 37 13.96 -9.52 13.39
N ASN A 38 15.12 -8.88 13.38
CA ASN A 38 15.31 -7.51 13.85
C ASN A 38 14.56 -6.48 12.98
N ARG A 39 14.22 -6.82 11.73
CA ARG A 39 13.51 -5.93 10.80
C ARG A 39 12.00 -5.90 11.04
N HIS A 40 11.44 -6.99 11.55
CA HIS A 40 9.99 -7.14 11.69
C HIS A 40 9.53 -7.59 13.09
N HIS A 41 10.47 -7.71 14.03
CA HIS A 41 10.20 -7.91 15.47
C HIS A 41 9.40 -9.18 15.82
N THR A 42 9.40 -10.21 14.96
CA THR A 42 8.78 -11.50 15.26
C THR A 42 9.50 -12.66 14.57
N ALA A 43 9.71 -13.75 15.31
CA ALA A 43 10.25 -15.03 14.78
C ALA A 43 9.18 -15.86 14.06
N ASP A 44 7.89 -15.57 14.28
CA ASP A 44 6.77 -16.30 13.71
C ASP A 44 6.13 -15.57 12.53
N ALA A 45 6.94 -14.82 11.77
CA ALA A 45 6.46 -14.01 10.68
C ALA A 45 5.88 -14.83 9.52
N ILE A 46 4.78 -14.32 8.95
CA ILE A 46 4.38 -14.48 7.56
C ILE A 46 4.41 -13.08 6.91
N PHE A 47 4.85 -13.00 5.67
CA PHE A 47 5.00 -11.73 4.96
C PHE A 47 3.80 -11.51 4.05
N ILE A 48 2.94 -10.58 4.47
CA ILE A 48 1.74 -10.20 3.73
C ILE A 48 2.09 -9.05 2.80
N VAL A 49 1.82 -9.20 1.51
CA VAL A 49 1.80 -8.06 0.60
C VAL A 49 0.42 -7.42 0.69
N GLN A 50 0.41 -6.13 0.95
CA GLN A 50 -0.80 -5.32 1.06
C GLN A 50 -0.80 -4.21 0.02
N ALA A 51 -1.97 -3.96 -0.58
CA ALA A 51 -2.20 -2.84 -1.49
C ALA A 51 -2.79 -1.65 -0.73
N LYS A 52 -2.24 -0.47 -1.00
CA LYS A 52 -2.82 0.79 -0.54
C LYS A 52 -4.15 1.05 -1.23
N ARG A 53 -5.15 1.44 -0.47
CA ARG A 53 -6.48 1.85 -0.93
C ARG A 53 -6.96 3.05 -0.12
N TYR A 54 -7.96 3.73 -0.66
CA TYR A 54 -8.61 4.83 0.04
C TYR A 54 -10.10 4.54 0.21
N THR A 55 -10.60 4.79 1.41
CA THR A 55 -12.04 4.83 1.68
C THR A 55 -12.47 6.28 1.70
N TYR A 56 -13.52 6.62 0.98
CA TYR A 56 -14.11 7.94 0.89
C TYR A 56 -15.43 7.98 1.68
N GLY A 57 -15.99 9.17 1.87
CA GLY A 57 -17.22 9.35 2.63
C GLY A 57 -17.01 9.44 4.14
N ILE A 58 -15.78 9.73 4.56
CA ILE A 58 -15.43 9.90 5.97
C ILE A 58 -15.64 11.37 6.35
N ASP A 59 -16.19 11.61 7.54
CA ASP A 59 -16.31 12.95 8.08
C ASP A 59 -14.92 13.52 8.39
N LEU A 60 -14.66 14.72 7.92
CA LEU A 60 -13.40 15.44 8.10
C LEU A 60 -13.08 15.73 9.58
N ASP A 61 -14.10 15.81 10.43
CA ASP A 61 -13.93 16.02 11.87
C ASP A 61 -13.26 14.85 12.59
N TYR A 62 -13.21 13.66 11.97
CA TYR A 62 -12.52 12.48 12.50
C TYR A 62 -11.07 12.34 12.03
N GLY A 63 -10.43 13.43 11.59
CA GLY A 63 -9.02 13.43 11.20
C GLY A 63 -8.75 12.78 9.83
N ALA A 64 -9.79 12.67 8.99
CA ALA A 64 -9.64 12.21 7.61
C ALA A 64 -8.94 13.27 6.76
N GLU A 65 -8.20 12.83 5.74
CA GLU A 65 -7.64 13.73 4.73
C GLU A 65 -8.75 14.29 3.83
N LEU A 66 -8.65 15.57 3.45
CA LEU A 66 -9.57 16.18 2.49
C LEU A 66 -9.51 15.45 1.14
N ALA A 67 -10.67 15.18 0.58
CA ALA A 67 -10.85 14.72 -0.79
C ALA A 67 -11.97 15.51 -1.47
N ILE A 68 -11.66 16.10 -2.61
CA ILE A 68 -12.60 16.78 -3.48
C ILE A 68 -12.75 15.91 -4.72
N CYS A 69 -13.90 15.26 -4.82
CA CYS A 69 -14.22 14.36 -5.93
C CYS A 69 -15.02 15.10 -6.99
N TYR A 70 -14.56 15.07 -8.22
CA TYR A 70 -15.26 15.63 -9.38
C TYR A 70 -15.03 14.71 -10.57
N GLU A 71 -16.10 14.24 -11.18
CA GLU A 71 -16.04 13.17 -12.18
C GLU A 71 -15.19 11.98 -11.70
N ASP A 72 -14.20 11.54 -12.48
CA ASP A 72 -13.29 10.43 -12.14
C ASP A 72 -12.01 10.89 -11.43
N SER A 73 -11.94 12.16 -11.01
CA SER A 73 -10.74 12.77 -10.43
C SER A 73 -10.93 13.10 -8.95
N VAL A 74 -9.82 13.03 -8.21
CA VAL A 74 -9.76 13.37 -6.78
C VAL A 74 -8.64 14.39 -6.58
N TYR A 75 -8.97 15.50 -5.93
CA TYR A 75 -8.06 16.57 -5.57
C TYR A 75 -7.92 16.62 -4.04
N LEU A 76 -6.72 16.91 -3.55
CA LEU A 76 -6.39 16.84 -2.13
C LEU A 76 -6.38 18.21 -1.43
N SER A 77 -6.61 19.25 -2.18
CA SER A 77 -6.78 20.61 -1.65
C SER A 77 -7.72 21.43 -2.53
N ALA A 78 -8.33 22.42 -1.93
CA ALA A 78 -9.14 23.42 -2.61
C ALA A 78 -8.36 24.15 -3.70
N LYS A 79 -7.10 24.50 -3.39
CA LYS A 79 -6.19 25.12 -4.33
C LYS A 79 -5.94 24.25 -5.55
N GLU A 80 -5.65 22.96 -5.33
CA GLU A 80 -5.39 22.04 -6.42
C GLU A 80 -6.60 21.90 -7.34
N PHE A 81 -7.80 21.77 -6.78
CA PHE A 81 -9.04 21.73 -7.53
C PHE A 81 -9.26 23.01 -8.34
N TYR A 82 -9.14 24.17 -7.68
CA TYR A 82 -9.30 25.48 -8.32
C TYR A 82 -8.33 25.68 -9.49
N GLU A 83 -7.03 25.34 -9.32
CA GLU A 83 -6.00 25.56 -10.32
C GLU A 83 -6.03 24.57 -11.48
N LYS A 84 -6.37 23.29 -11.22
CA LYS A 84 -6.24 22.21 -12.19
C LYS A 84 -7.56 21.77 -12.83
N CYS A 85 -8.68 21.95 -12.14
CA CYS A 85 -9.97 21.47 -12.59
C CYS A 85 -10.83 22.58 -13.20
N LEU A 86 -10.92 23.74 -12.53
CA LEU A 86 -11.79 24.83 -12.96
C LEU A 86 -11.21 25.58 -14.16
N ASP A 87 -12.07 25.90 -15.14
CA ASP A 87 -11.72 26.79 -16.22
C ASP A 87 -11.73 28.28 -15.77
N GLU A 88 -11.41 29.22 -16.65
CA GLU A 88 -11.32 30.64 -16.32
C GLU A 88 -12.70 31.23 -15.95
N VAL A 89 -13.76 30.76 -16.57
CA VAL A 89 -15.13 31.22 -16.30
C VAL A 89 -15.60 30.72 -14.94
N GLU A 90 -15.34 29.48 -14.63
CA GLU A 90 -15.67 28.84 -13.34
C GLU A 90 -14.87 29.47 -12.19
N ARG A 91 -13.56 29.72 -12.37
CA ARG A 91 -12.74 30.42 -11.39
C ARG A 91 -13.27 31.82 -11.09
N LYS A 92 -13.64 32.55 -12.14
CA LYS A 92 -14.20 33.89 -11.97
C LYS A 92 -15.56 33.86 -11.26
N ALA A 93 -16.37 32.83 -11.51
CA ALA A 93 -17.65 32.68 -10.83
C ALA A 93 -17.46 32.41 -9.33
N ILE A 94 -16.59 31.49 -8.95
CA ILE A 94 -16.31 31.18 -7.55
C ILE A 94 -15.60 32.32 -6.81
N ASP A 95 -14.72 33.08 -7.49
CA ASP A 95 -14.11 34.27 -6.92
C ASP A 95 -15.16 35.39 -6.71
N THR A 96 -16.11 35.55 -7.61
CA THR A 96 -17.21 36.51 -7.46
C THR A 96 -18.09 36.13 -6.27
N GLU A 97 -18.39 34.82 -6.10
CA GLU A 97 -19.16 34.34 -4.97
C GLU A 97 -18.41 34.51 -3.64
N ALA A 98 -17.11 34.16 -3.61
CA ALA A 98 -16.23 34.37 -2.46
C ALA A 98 -16.17 35.84 -2.06
N GLN A 99 -15.98 36.76 -3.02
CA GLN A 99 -15.97 38.20 -2.80
C GLN A 99 -17.31 38.71 -2.28
N GLY A 100 -18.42 38.16 -2.74
CA GLY A 100 -19.76 38.55 -2.29
C GLY A 100 -20.07 38.16 -0.85
N TYR A 101 -19.60 37.00 -0.38
CA TYR A 101 -19.87 36.49 0.97
C TYR A 101 -18.79 36.82 2.00
N HIS A 102 -17.52 36.89 1.58
CA HIS A 102 -16.38 36.98 2.49
C HIS A 102 -15.48 38.21 2.23
N GLU A 103 -15.77 39.01 1.19
CA GLU A 103 -14.97 40.16 0.78
C GLU A 103 -13.52 39.82 0.38
N LEU A 104 -13.22 38.55 0.13
CA LEU A 104 -11.90 38.02 -0.22
C LEU A 104 -11.99 37.09 -1.46
N PRO A 105 -10.92 37.00 -2.29
CA PRO A 105 -10.81 36.00 -3.32
C PRO A 105 -10.80 34.58 -2.73
N PHE A 106 -11.30 33.59 -3.47
CA PHE A 106 -11.45 32.19 -3.03
C PHE A 106 -10.19 31.61 -2.39
N LEU A 107 -9.01 31.78 -2.99
CA LEU A 107 -7.75 31.25 -2.46
C LEU A 107 -7.24 31.94 -1.19
N GLN A 108 -7.84 33.07 -0.78
CA GLN A 108 -7.52 33.75 0.48
C GLN A 108 -8.47 33.42 1.62
N LEU A 109 -9.52 32.65 1.34
CA LEU A 109 -10.46 32.18 2.35
C LEU A 109 -9.81 31.08 3.22
N SER A 110 -10.35 30.90 4.42
CA SER A 110 -10.00 29.73 5.25
C SER A 110 -10.38 28.42 4.56
N GLU A 111 -9.72 27.33 4.94
CA GLU A 111 -10.04 25.99 4.39
C GLU A 111 -11.51 25.60 4.60
N PHE A 112 -12.12 26.02 5.69
CA PHE A 112 -13.52 25.78 5.96
C PHE A 112 -14.42 26.51 4.96
N GLU A 113 -14.19 27.82 4.75
CA GLU A 113 -14.98 28.63 3.83
C GLU A 113 -14.80 28.15 2.38
N GLN A 114 -13.57 27.80 1.99
CA GLN A 114 -13.31 27.21 0.68
C GLN A 114 -14.13 25.91 0.47
N ARG A 115 -14.19 25.04 1.48
CA ARG A 115 -14.97 23.78 1.42
C ARG A 115 -16.47 24.04 1.29
N GLU A 116 -17.00 25.03 2.02
CA GLU A 116 -18.43 25.37 1.93
C GLU A 116 -18.80 25.89 0.53
N LEU A 117 -18.00 26.76 -0.05
CA LEU A 117 -18.23 27.22 -1.43
C LEU A 117 -18.14 26.07 -2.45
N MET A 118 -17.16 25.17 -2.30
CA MET A 118 -17.02 24.01 -3.19
C MET A 118 -18.22 23.07 -3.16
N ARG A 119 -18.87 22.90 -2.00
CA ARG A 119 -20.09 22.10 -1.87
C ARG A 119 -21.25 22.63 -2.71
N GLY A 120 -21.22 23.92 -3.03
CA GLY A 120 -22.20 24.56 -3.93
C GLY A 120 -21.97 24.25 -5.42
N ILE A 121 -20.79 23.75 -5.80
CA ILE A 121 -20.47 23.48 -7.20
C ILE A 121 -21.14 22.18 -7.63
N ARG A 122 -21.89 22.22 -8.73
CA ARG A 122 -22.59 21.06 -9.26
C ARG A 122 -21.60 19.94 -9.64
N GLY A 123 -21.84 18.74 -9.13
CA GLY A 123 -21.02 17.56 -9.42
C GLY A 123 -19.76 17.42 -8.55
N VAL A 124 -19.47 18.39 -7.69
CA VAL A 124 -18.39 18.33 -6.72
C VAL A 124 -18.88 17.68 -5.44
N THR A 125 -18.11 16.71 -4.92
CA THR A 125 -18.32 16.12 -3.60
C THR A 125 -17.11 16.41 -2.74
N VAL A 126 -17.31 17.15 -1.64
CA VAL A 126 -16.28 17.43 -0.63
C VAL A 126 -16.46 16.45 0.51
N THR A 127 -15.45 15.60 0.75
CA THR A 127 -15.51 14.54 1.76
C THR A 127 -14.12 14.29 2.37
N GLY A 128 -14.06 13.47 3.41
CA GLY A 128 -12.82 12.93 3.91
C GLY A 128 -12.48 11.59 3.26
N ARG A 129 -11.18 11.30 3.20
CA ARG A 129 -10.66 10.00 2.84
C ARG A 129 -9.72 9.48 3.93
N ALA A 130 -9.65 8.17 4.07
CA ALA A 130 -8.65 7.50 4.90
C ALA A 130 -7.96 6.40 4.12
N GLU A 131 -6.67 6.26 4.39
CA GLU A 131 -5.85 5.19 3.87
C GLU A 131 -6.22 3.87 4.54
N ARG A 132 -6.31 2.81 3.75
CA ARG A 132 -6.40 1.43 4.24
C ARG A 132 -5.48 0.52 3.46
N TRP A 133 -5.10 -0.58 4.08
CA TRP A 133 -4.26 -1.59 3.45
C TRP A 133 -5.05 -2.88 3.27
N GLU A 134 -5.14 -3.34 2.02
CA GLU A 134 -5.85 -4.56 1.66
C GLU A 134 -4.89 -5.70 1.41
N TYR A 135 -5.24 -6.91 1.88
CA TYR A 135 -4.51 -8.13 1.59
C TYR A 135 -4.45 -8.40 0.09
N VAL A 136 -3.25 -8.76 -0.38
CA VAL A 136 -3.01 -9.19 -1.77
C VAL A 136 -2.50 -10.62 -1.81
N SER A 137 -1.43 -10.93 -1.08
CA SER A 137 -0.82 -12.27 -1.05
C SER A 137 -0.02 -12.48 0.23
N ALA A 138 0.24 -13.75 0.57
CA ALA A 138 1.10 -14.14 1.66
C ALA A 138 2.31 -14.93 1.18
N HIS A 139 3.45 -14.73 1.82
CA HIS A 139 4.73 -15.35 1.49
C HIS A 139 5.45 -15.82 2.76
N MET A 140 6.15 -16.94 2.67
CA MET A 140 6.91 -17.47 3.81
C MET A 140 8.22 -16.71 4.07
N THR A 141 8.75 -15.99 3.08
CA THR A 141 10.00 -15.23 3.19
C THR A 141 9.81 -13.79 2.73
N TYR A 142 10.57 -12.88 3.34
CA TYR A 142 10.56 -11.45 2.98
C TYR A 142 10.93 -11.24 1.51
N ASP A 143 11.95 -11.95 1.03
CA ASP A 143 12.41 -11.83 -0.35
C ASP A 143 11.35 -12.24 -1.37
N ALA A 144 10.52 -13.26 -1.06
CA ALA A 144 9.42 -13.66 -1.93
C ALA A 144 8.34 -12.56 -2.01
N ALA A 145 8.02 -11.92 -0.88
CA ALA A 145 7.11 -10.78 -0.86
C ALA A 145 7.66 -9.59 -1.67
N GLN A 146 8.95 -9.27 -1.52
CA GLN A 146 9.61 -8.22 -2.29
C GLN A 146 9.66 -8.54 -3.80
N ALA A 147 9.94 -9.79 -4.15
CA ALA A 147 9.92 -10.24 -5.55
C ALA A 147 8.52 -10.13 -6.17
N PHE A 148 7.46 -10.39 -5.39
CA PHE A 148 6.08 -10.14 -5.81
C PHE A 148 5.86 -8.66 -6.10
N ILE A 149 6.23 -7.76 -5.18
CA ILE A 149 6.08 -6.31 -5.36
C ILE A 149 6.82 -5.83 -6.61
N LYS A 150 8.06 -6.28 -6.80
CA LYS A 150 8.86 -5.92 -7.99
C LYS A 150 8.19 -6.33 -9.30
N ARG A 151 7.55 -7.51 -9.32
CA ARG A 151 6.87 -8.05 -10.52
C ARG A 151 5.51 -7.41 -10.77
N LYS A 152 4.76 -7.13 -9.68
CA LYS A 152 3.34 -6.75 -9.73
C LYS A 152 3.05 -5.30 -9.36
N GLY A 153 4.05 -4.53 -8.95
CA GLY A 153 3.84 -3.15 -8.49
C GLY A 153 3.14 -2.24 -9.50
N HIS A 154 3.34 -2.49 -10.79
CA HIS A 154 2.68 -1.72 -11.85
C HIS A 154 1.16 -1.93 -11.94
N ASP A 155 0.64 -3.04 -11.39
CA ASP A 155 -0.80 -3.33 -11.33
C ASP A 155 -1.52 -2.55 -10.19
N TYR A 156 -0.75 -1.90 -9.29
CA TYR A 156 -1.26 -1.25 -8.08
C TYR A 156 -0.87 0.23 -8.04
N ARG A 157 -1.77 1.08 -8.53
CA ARG A 157 -1.53 2.53 -8.69
C ARG A 157 -1.07 3.22 -7.41
N ASP A 158 -1.68 2.88 -6.28
CA ASP A 158 -1.45 3.55 -5.01
C ASP A 158 -0.31 2.93 -4.19
N GLY A 159 0.28 1.85 -4.70
CA GLY A 159 1.45 1.19 -4.14
C GLY A 159 1.15 -0.08 -3.36
N LEU A 160 2.25 -0.81 -3.09
CA LEU A 160 2.27 -2.04 -2.32
C LEU A 160 3.26 -1.90 -1.16
N ARG A 161 2.99 -2.62 -0.07
CA ARG A 161 3.97 -2.80 1.03
C ARG A 161 4.05 -4.25 1.46
N VAL A 162 5.16 -4.61 2.11
CA VAL A 162 5.25 -5.84 2.89
C VAL A 162 4.90 -5.51 4.34
N TYR A 163 3.99 -6.27 4.91
CA TYR A 163 3.65 -6.28 6.32
C TYR A 163 4.00 -7.64 6.91
N ALA A 164 4.82 -7.66 7.96
CA ALA A 164 5.13 -8.89 8.68
C ALA A 164 4.06 -9.13 9.74
N GLU A 165 3.28 -10.18 9.55
CA GLU A 165 2.23 -10.59 10.49
C GLU A 165 2.75 -11.71 11.37
N ALA A 166 2.61 -11.54 12.70
CA ALA A 166 3.00 -12.56 13.65
C ALA A 166 1.98 -13.70 13.69
N GLN A 167 2.44 -14.91 13.44
CA GLN A 167 1.62 -16.14 13.42
C GLN A 167 1.76 -16.94 14.73
N THR A 168 1.91 -16.28 15.87
CA THR A 168 2.22 -16.90 17.17
C THR A 168 1.25 -18.02 17.54
N TYR A 169 -0.03 -17.87 17.20
CA TYR A 169 -1.08 -18.86 17.51
C TYR A 169 -1.39 -19.83 16.36
N SER A 170 -0.68 -19.73 15.24
CA SER A 170 -0.83 -20.65 14.10
C SER A 170 0.07 -21.90 14.30
N TRP A 171 -0.33 -22.77 15.17
CA TRP A 171 0.51 -23.90 15.63
C TRP A 171 0.94 -24.83 14.51
N GLU A 172 0.04 -25.17 13.59
CA GLU A 172 0.37 -26.03 12.43
C GLU A 172 1.42 -25.36 11.53
N TYR A 173 1.20 -24.07 11.19
CA TYR A 173 2.14 -23.29 10.40
C TYR A 173 3.52 -23.24 11.07
N ASN A 174 3.58 -22.90 12.35
CA ASN A 174 4.83 -22.82 13.10
C ASN A 174 5.52 -24.18 13.24
N THR A 175 4.77 -25.26 13.47
CA THR A 175 5.31 -26.61 13.55
C THR A 175 5.97 -27.04 12.23
N ILE A 176 5.32 -26.78 11.09
CA ILE A 176 5.85 -27.09 9.76
C ILE A 176 7.08 -26.23 9.47
N LYS A 177 7.00 -24.93 9.72
CA LYS A 177 8.10 -23.97 9.54
C LYS A 177 9.34 -24.38 10.35
N GLN A 178 9.17 -24.73 11.62
CA GLN A 178 10.26 -25.21 12.48
C GLN A 178 10.85 -26.51 11.95
N ALA A 179 10.02 -27.47 11.53
CA ALA A 179 10.50 -28.73 10.98
C ALA A 179 11.32 -28.54 9.69
N ILE A 180 10.98 -27.56 8.86
CA ILE A 180 11.77 -27.18 7.67
C ILE A 180 13.13 -26.62 8.09
N MET A 181 13.16 -25.65 9.01
CA MET A 181 14.41 -25.02 9.47
C MET A 181 15.32 -25.97 10.25
N ASP A 182 14.75 -26.96 10.95
CA ASP A 182 15.48 -27.98 11.68
C ASP A 182 15.97 -29.13 10.76
N GLY A 183 15.66 -29.11 9.47
CA GLY A 183 16.00 -30.17 8.53
C GLY A 183 15.23 -31.47 8.75
N ARG A 184 14.13 -31.45 9.50
CA ARG A 184 13.24 -32.63 9.70
C ARG A 184 12.31 -32.84 8.50
N LEU A 185 12.00 -31.78 7.77
CA LEU A 185 11.35 -31.85 6.47
C LEU A 185 12.38 -31.52 5.39
N VAL A 186 12.66 -32.48 4.54
CA VAL A 186 13.66 -32.42 3.48
C VAL A 186 13.02 -32.71 2.12
N LEU A 187 13.57 -32.15 1.07
CA LEU A 187 13.22 -32.54 -0.29
C LEU A 187 13.95 -33.82 -0.63
N ASN A 188 13.22 -34.91 -0.78
CA ASN A 188 13.79 -36.18 -1.27
C ASN A 188 14.07 -36.04 -2.77
N GLY A 189 15.34 -36.25 -3.17
CA GLY A 189 15.70 -36.33 -4.57
C GLY A 189 15.15 -37.63 -5.17
N HIS A 190 14.37 -37.54 -6.22
CA HIS A 190 14.09 -38.67 -7.15
C HIS A 190 14.98 -38.54 -8.36
#